data_1dfa6792aee9d1127444504cfd102ad5
#
_entry.id   1dfa6792aee9d1127444504cfd102ad5
#
_cell.length_a   1.000
_cell.length_b   1.000
_cell.length_c   1.000
_cell.angle_alpha   90.00
_cell.angle_beta   90.00
_cell.angle_gamma   90.00
#
_symmetry.space_group_name_H-M   'P 1'
#
loop_
_entity.id
_entity.type
_entity.pdbx_description
1 polymer ?
#
loop_
_entity_poly.entity_id
_entity_poly.type
_entity_poly.pdbx_seq_one_letter_code
_entity_poly.pdbx_strand_id
1 'polypeptide(L)'
;MARIYPVNKKLSLKENIQIILPVMYDDLMILKSHVVSKPMAKNTLHRMRIAGKPLRYAMEIGETAFGAEFTSCLEDIKNTVELMGEIHDADVMIPELNSHLRQIRMFNQRVPLFKEKITTKPLRDIINGLKGKRKEMYELLCTRLSEWERMKFKEKLMKSMGLTRVSKFETAGGI
;
A
#
# COMPACT_ATOMS: atom_id res chain seq x y z
N MET A 1 9.37 2.02 12.35
CA MET A 1 8.57 1.36 13.38
C MET A 1 7.09 1.56 13.03
N ALA A 2 6.24 0.54 13.20
CA ALA A 2 4.80 0.72 13.04
C ALA A 2 4.28 1.56 14.21
N ARG A 3 3.40 2.53 13.93
CA ARG A 3 2.77 3.35 14.96
C ARG A 3 1.79 2.49 15.76
N ILE A 4 1.81 2.62 17.09
CA ILE A 4 0.83 1.98 17.99
C ILE A 4 -0.33 2.95 18.14
N TYR A 5 -1.56 2.47 17.89
CA TYR A 5 -2.78 3.22 18.08
C TYR A 5 -3.44 2.77 19.38
N PRO A 6 -3.52 3.63 20.43
CA PRO A 6 -4.02 3.22 21.73
C PRO A 6 -5.53 2.98 21.66
N VAL A 7 -5.95 1.81 22.19
CA VAL A 7 -7.37 1.45 22.36
C VAL A 7 -7.80 1.84 23.77
N ASN A 8 -8.92 2.56 23.88
CA ASN A 8 -9.52 2.88 25.17
C ASN A 8 -10.47 1.76 25.59
N LYS A 9 -10.09 1.01 26.63
CA LYS A 9 -10.87 -0.13 27.15
C LYS A 9 -12.24 0.24 27.72
N LYS A 10 -12.49 1.53 27.99
CA LYS A 10 -13.77 2.03 28.51
C LYS A 10 -14.78 2.35 27.40
N LEU A 11 -14.33 2.41 26.16
CA LEU A 11 -15.13 2.71 24.99
C LEU A 11 -15.50 1.43 24.24
N SER A 12 -16.65 1.47 23.56
CA SER A 12 -17.08 0.40 22.66
C SER A 12 -16.12 0.24 21.47
N LEU A 13 -16.21 -0.88 20.75
CA LEU A 13 -15.47 -1.08 19.50
C LEU A 13 -15.74 0.06 18.50
N LYS A 14 -17.00 0.42 18.34
CA LYS A 14 -17.43 1.49 17.43
C LYS A 14 -16.76 2.82 17.76
N GLU A 15 -16.76 3.23 19.01
CA GLU A 15 -16.14 4.49 19.45
C GLU A 15 -14.61 4.47 19.27
N ASN A 16 -13.96 3.35 19.59
CA ASN A 16 -12.52 3.21 19.32
C ASN A 16 -12.20 3.34 17.84
N ILE A 17 -12.94 2.68 16.95
CA ILE A 17 -12.80 2.76 15.51
C ILE A 17 -12.97 4.20 15.01
N GLN A 18 -14.00 4.91 15.49
CA GLN A 18 -14.26 6.31 15.14
C GLN A 18 -13.09 7.25 15.51
N ILE A 19 -12.36 6.95 16.59
CA ILE A 19 -11.20 7.74 17.04
C ILE A 19 -9.95 7.39 16.23
N ILE A 20 -9.71 6.10 15.99
CA ILE A 20 -8.43 5.61 15.45
C ILE A 20 -8.35 5.73 13.94
N LEU A 21 -9.43 5.42 13.21
CA LEU A 21 -9.38 5.38 11.74
C LEU A 21 -9.01 6.70 11.07
N PRO A 22 -9.50 7.87 11.52
CA PRO A 22 -9.07 9.15 10.92
C PRO A 22 -7.56 9.37 11.02
N VAL A 23 -6.97 8.99 12.15
CA VAL A 23 -5.51 9.12 12.37
C VAL A 23 -4.74 8.13 11.49
N MET A 24 -5.20 6.89 11.38
CA MET A 24 -4.58 5.88 10.50
C MET A 24 -4.65 6.31 9.03
N TYR A 25 -5.76 6.89 8.60
CA TYR A 25 -5.91 7.43 7.25
C TYR A 25 -4.92 8.58 6.98
N ASP A 26 -4.76 9.50 7.94
CA ASP A 26 -3.80 10.59 7.82
C ASP A 26 -2.35 10.07 7.75
N ASP A 27 -2.00 9.08 8.57
CA ASP A 27 -0.68 8.43 8.52
C ASP A 27 -0.40 7.75 7.17
N LEU A 28 -1.42 7.23 6.50
CA LEU A 28 -1.32 6.71 5.14
C LEU A 28 -1.09 7.85 4.14
N MET A 29 -1.91 8.90 4.21
CA MET A 29 -1.96 9.97 3.20
C MET A 29 -0.79 10.95 3.29
N ILE A 30 -0.14 11.10 4.45
CA ILE A 30 1.08 11.93 4.59
C ILE A 30 2.21 11.45 3.66
N LEU A 31 2.21 10.19 3.26
CA LEU A 31 3.21 9.60 2.37
C LEU A 31 2.88 9.81 0.88
N LYS A 32 1.65 10.24 0.54
CA LYS A 32 1.17 10.36 -0.84
C LYS A 32 2.08 11.22 -1.70
N SER A 33 2.39 12.43 -1.25
CA SER A 33 3.19 13.38 -2.05
C SER A 33 4.55 12.79 -2.47
N HIS A 34 5.20 12.08 -1.55
CA HIS A 34 6.48 11.41 -1.82
C HIS A 34 6.34 10.20 -2.74
N VAL A 35 5.24 9.45 -2.62
CA VAL A 35 4.97 8.31 -3.50
C VAL A 35 4.70 8.84 -4.91
N VAL A 36 3.82 9.81 -5.08
CA VAL A 36 3.42 10.33 -6.40
C VAL A 36 4.57 11.03 -7.12
N SER A 37 5.43 11.78 -6.39
CA SER A 37 6.53 12.53 -6.99
C SER A 37 7.76 11.68 -7.33
N LYS A 38 7.90 10.49 -6.76
CA LYS A 38 9.10 9.64 -6.92
C LYS A 38 8.74 8.18 -7.24
N PRO A 39 8.48 7.85 -8.52
CA PRO A 39 8.05 6.50 -8.95
C PRO A 39 8.98 5.36 -8.52
N MET A 40 10.24 5.64 -8.29
CA MET A 40 11.26 4.66 -7.91
C MET A 40 11.53 4.60 -6.40
N ALA A 41 10.80 5.37 -5.58
CA ALA A 41 10.98 5.41 -4.13
C ALA A 41 10.35 4.17 -3.45
N LYS A 42 10.95 2.99 -3.66
CA LYS A 42 10.49 1.70 -3.11
C LYS A 42 10.27 1.76 -1.60
N ASN A 43 11.19 2.39 -0.87
CA ASN A 43 11.10 2.52 0.59
C ASN A 43 9.88 3.33 1.04
N THR A 44 9.53 4.40 0.30
CA THR A 44 8.36 5.21 0.64
C THR A 44 7.06 4.46 0.35
N LEU A 45 6.98 3.76 -0.78
CA LEU A 45 5.86 2.91 -1.11
C LEU A 45 5.68 1.77 -0.09
N HIS A 46 6.78 1.13 0.30
CA HIS A 46 6.77 0.11 1.35
C HIS A 46 6.25 0.68 2.69
N ARG A 47 6.69 1.88 3.09
CA ARG A 47 6.16 2.55 4.30
C ARG A 47 4.67 2.86 4.16
N MET A 48 4.20 3.28 2.98
CA MET A 48 2.79 3.53 2.72
C MET A 48 1.96 2.24 2.85
N ARG A 49 2.47 1.13 2.31
CA ARG A 49 1.86 -0.20 2.47
C ARG A 49 1.79 -0.62 3.95
N ILE A 50 2.86 -0.39 4.72
CA ILE A 50 2.88 -0.66 6.17
C ILE A 50 1.84 0.17 6.92
N ALA A 51 1.62 1.43 6.54
CA ALA A 51 0.58 2.27 7.13
C ALA A 51 -0.84 1.84 6.69
N GLY A 52 -1.00 1.37 5.45
CA GLY A 52 -2.29 0.92 4.92
C GLY A 52 -2.82 -0.38 5.53
N LYS A 53 -1.94 -1.32 5.90
CA LYS A 53 -2.35 -2.61 6.48
C LYS A 53 -3.13 -2.48 7.80
N PRO A 54 -2.62 -1.76 8.83
CA PRO A 54 -3.38 -1.55 10.07
C PRO A 54 -4.72 -0.83 9.84
N LEU A 55 -4.76 0.16 8.92
CA LEU A 55 -5.98 0.84 8.53
C LEU A 55 -7.01 -0.16 7.98
N ARG A 56 -6.61 -1.00 7.02
CA ARG A 56 -7.45 -2.06 6.48
C ARG A 56 -7.97 -2.99 7.57
N TYR A 57 -7.09 -3.52 8.43
CA TYR A 57 -7.48 -4.46 9.49
C TYR A 57 -8.43 -3.83 10.52
N ALA A 58 -8.19 -2.57 10.91
CA ALA A 58 -9.09 -1.87 11.81
C ALA A 58 -10.48 -1.66 11.18
N MET A 59 -10.54 -1.40 9.87
CA MET A 59 -11.81 -1.30 9.15
C MET A 59 -12.50 -2.65 9.03
N GLU A 60 -11.79 -3.74 8.75
CA GLU A 60 -12.35 -5.11 8.73
C GLU A 60 -12.95 -5.50 10.08
N ILE A 61 -12.25 -5.21 11.18
CA ILE A 61 -12.77 -5.46 12.54
C ILE A 61 -14.02 -4.63 12.82
N GLY A 62 -14.06 -3.39 12.32
CA GLY A 62 -15.18 -2.47 12.52
C GLY A 62 -16.35 -2.65 11.55
N GLU A 63 -16.26 -3.51 10.55
CA GLU A 63 -17.21 -3.59 9.44
C GLU A 63 -18.65 -3.81 9.91
N THR A 64 -18.85 -4.69 10.90
CA THR A 64 -20.19 -5.00 11.45
C THR A 64 -20.80 -3.88 12.30
N ALA A 65 -19.99 -2.90 12.71
CA ALA A 65 -20.45 -1.77 13.54
C ALA A 65 -21.02 -0.60 12.71
N PHE A 66 -20.85 -0.63 11.40
CA PHE A 66 -21.22 0.44 10.48
C PHE A 66 -22.03 -0.11 9.30
N GLY A 67 -22.59 0.80 8.48
CA GLY A 67 -23.46 0.43 7.36
C GLY A 67 -22.72 0.28 6.02
N ALA A 68 -23.49 0.10 4.94
CA ALA A 68 -22.99 -0.19 3.60
C ALA A 68 -22.02 0.86 3.03
N GLU A 69 -22.17 2.14 3.38
CA GLU A 69 -21.22 3.19 2.97
C GLU A 69 -19.82 2.95 3.54
N PHE A 70 -19.72 2.44 4.77
CA PHE A 70 -18.45 2.08 5.39
C PHE A 70 -17.82 0.86 4.69
N THR A 71 -18.61 -0.17 4.41
CA THR A 71 -18.16 -1.33 3.63
C THR A 71 -17.62 -0.92 2.26
N SER A 72 -18.30 0.02 1.56
CA SER A 72 -17.77 0.58 0.30
C SER A 72 -16.40 1.24 0.48
N CYS A 73 -16.20 2.02 1.55
CA CYS A 73 -14.90 2.62 1.84
C CYS A 73 -13.85 1.56 2.19
N LEU A 74 -14.23 0.50 2.89
CA LEU A 74 -13.35 -0.63 3.22
C LEU A 74 -12.86 -1.33 1.94
N GLU A 75 -13.73 -1.59 0.98
CA GLU A 75 -13.34 -2.18 -0.30
C GLU A 75 -12.35 -1.29 -1.09
N ASP A 76 -12.57 0.03 -1.09
CA ASP A 76 -11.62 0.97 -1.70
C ASP A 76 -10.23 0.89 -1.03
N ILE A 77 -10.18 0.80 0.31
CA ILE A 77 -8.94 0.64 1.07
C ILE A 77 -8.30 -0.73 0.81
N LYS A 78 -9.05 -1.83 0.84
CA LYS A 78 -8.57 -3.19 0.54
C LYS A 78 -7.87 -3.23 -0.82
N ASN A 79 -8.59 -2.81 -1.87
CA ASN A 79 -8.08 -2.80 -3.24
C ASN A 79 -6.81 -1.95 -3.39
N THR A 80 -6.70 -0.85 -2.63
CA THR A 80 -5.51 0.01 -2.68
C THR A 80 -4.34 -0.60 -1.93
N VAL A 81 -4.58 -1.24 -0.79
CA VAL A 81 -3.54 -1.95 -0.02
C VAL A 81 -3.02 -3.18 -0.79
N GLU A 82 -3.89 -3.90 -1.49
CA GLU A 82 -3.51 -5.02 -2.36
C GLU A 82 -2.65 -4.54 -3.52
N LEU A 83 -3.05 -3.46 -4.20
CA LEU A 83 -2.27 -2.85 -5.27
C LEU A 83 -0.85 -2.44 -4.80
N MET A 84 -0.74 -1.86 -3.61
CA MET A 84 0.57 -1.57 -3.00
C MET A 84 1.36 -2.84 -2.68
N GLY A 85 0.68 -3.93 -2.35
CA GLY A 85 1.27 -5.27 -2.16
C GLY A 85 1.90 -5.79 -3.44
N GLU A 86 1.14 -5.81 -4.53
CA GLU A 86 1.61 -6.30 -5.85
C GLU A 86 2.81 -5.49 -6.37
N ILE A 87 2.80 -4.16 -6.20
CA ILE A 87 3.94 -3.31 -6.57
C ILE A 87 5.17 -3.68 -5.73
N HIS A 88 4.99 -3.87 -4.42
CA HIS A 88 6.07 -4.26 -3.53
C HIS A 88 6.66 -5.62 -3.91
N ASP A 89 5.82 -6.60 -4.22
CA ASP A 89 6.25 -7.94 -4.62
C ASP A 89 7.06 -7.90 -5.93
N ALA A 90 6.65 -7.07 -6.89
CA ALA A 90 7.44 -6.81 -8.10
C ALA A 90 8.79 -6.11 -7.76
N ASP A 91 8.80 -5.16 -6.81
CA ASP A 91 10.01 -4.47 -6.35
C ASP A 91 11.03 -5.41 -5.67
N VAL A 92 10.56 -6.50 -5.07
CA VAL A 92 11.40 -7.57 -4.49
C VAL A 92 11.83 -8.57 -5.56
N MET A 93 10.90 -9.05 -6.38
CA MET A 93 11.14 -10.13 -7.34
C MET A 93 12.05 -9.71 -8.50
N ILE A 94 11.91 -8.49 -9.03
CA ILE A 94 12.72 -8.02 -10.17
C ILE A 94 14.23 -8.04 -9.86
N PRO A 95 14.74 -7.51 -8.72
CA PRO A 95 16.16 -7.61 -8.38
C PRO A 95 16.64 -9.05 -8.21
N GLU A 96 15.84 -9.93 -7.62
CA GLU A 96 16.16 -11.34 -7.42
C GLU A 96 16.33 -12.06 -8.76
N LEU A 97 15.36 -11.94 -9.67
CA LEU A 97 15.44 -12.52 -11.01
C LEU A 97 16.62 -11.95 -11.82
N ASN A 98 16.93 -10.66 -11.67
CA ASN A 98 18.13 -10.09 -12.28
C ASN A 98 19.43 -10.68 -11.69
N SER A 99 19.44 -11.05 -10.42
CA SER A 99 20.57 -11.76 -9.81
C SER A 99 20.77 -13.14 -10.45
N HIS A 100 19.69 -13.92 -10.58
CA HIS A 100 19.74 -15.22 -11.29
C HIS A 100 20.17 -15.05 -12.74
N LEU A 101 19.68 -14.04 -13.44
CA LEU A 101 20.11 -13.76 -14.81
C LEU A 101 21.62 -13.49 -14.91
N ARG A 102 22.21 -12.78 -13.92
CA ARG A 102 23.67 -12.58 -13.86
C ARG A 102 24.41 -13.90 -13.63
N GLN A 103 23.94 -14.75 -12.73
CA GLN A 103 24.54 -16.06 -12.46
C GLN A 103 24.54 -16.94 -13.72
N ILE A 104 23.42 -17.03 -14.44
CA ILE A 104 23.33 -17.78 -15.70
C ILE A 104 24.31 -17.23 -16.74
N ARG A 105 24.43 -15.91 -16.86
CA ARG A 105 25.40 -15.29 -17.80
C ARG A 105 26.85 -15.63 -17.42
N MET A 106 27.20 -15.59 -16.15
CA MET A 106 28.53 -15.97 -15.68
C MET A 106 28.81 -17.47 -15.93
N PHE A 107 27.83 -18.34 -15.71
CA PHE A 107 27.94 -19.76 -16.05
C PHE A 107 28.19 -19.93 -17.56
N ASN A 108 27.38 -19.31 -18.40
CA ASN A 108 27.48 -19.40 -19.86
C ASN A 108 28.84 -18.90 -20.41
N GLN A 109 29.51 -17.97 -19.71
CA GLN A 109 30.86 -17.51 -20.09
C GLN A 109 31.93 -18.59 -19.88
N ARG A 110 31.71 -19.52 -18.94
CA ARG A 110 32.65 -20.60 -18.59
C ARG A 110 32.45 -21.86 -19.43
N VAL A 111 31.29 -21.98 -20.08
CA VAL A 111 30.93 -23.15 -20.90
C VAL A 111 31.39 -22.93 -22.34
N PRO A 112 32.33 -23.73 -22.87
CA PRO A 112 32.89 -23.52 -24.21
C PRO A 112 31.91 -23.91 -25.32
N LEU A 113 31.04 -24.92 -25.08
CA LEU A 113 30.14 -25.43 -26.10
C LEU A 113 28.79 -24.69 -26.07
N PHE A 114 28.37 -24.14 -27.20
CA PHE A 114 27.10 -23.40 -27.32
C PHE A 114 25.90 -24.23 -26.90
N LYS A 115 25.88 -25.54 -27.18
CA LYS A 115 24.77 -26.47 -26.85
C LYS A 115 24.53 -26.64 -25.35
N GLU A 116 25.52 -26.35 -24.50
CA GLU A 116 25.45 -26.47 -23.05
C GLU A 116 25.04 -25.16 -22.38
N LYS A 117 24.96 -24.06 -23.14
CA LYS A 117 24.57 -22.76 -22.60
C LYS A 117 23.09 -22.68 -22.28
N ILE A 118 22.80 -22.17 -21.11
CA ILE A 118 21.43 -21.94 -20.65
C ILE A 118 20.85 -20.72 -21.36
N THR A 119 19.68 -20.89 -21.98
CA THR A 119 18.98 -19.75 -22.59
C THR A 119 18.49 -18.75 -21.55
N THR A 120 18.76 -17.46 -21.77
CA THR A 120 18.34 -16.37 -20.87
C THR A 120 17.11 -15.64 -21.36
N LYS A 121 16.59 -15.95 -22.55
CA LYS A 121 15.45 -15.25 -23.15
C LYS A 121 14.20 -15.33 -22.29
N PRO A 122 13.72 -16.52 -21.85
CA PRO A 122 12.50 -16.61 -21.05
C PRO A 122 12.57 -15.81 -19.76
N LEU A 123 13.72 -15.84 -19.07
CA LEU A 123 13.91 -15.08 -17.83
C LEU A 123 13.89 -13.57 -18.07
N ARG A 124 14.49 -13.11 -19.18
CA ARG A 124 14.43 -11.68 -19.56
C ARG A 124 13.00 -11.24 -19.89
N ASP A 125 12.24 -12.08 -20.56
CA ASP A 125 10.86 -11.78 -20.95
C ASP A 125 9.98 -11.67 -19.69
N ILE A 126 10.16 -12.57 -18.72
CA ILE A 126 9.48 -12.48 -17.40
C ILE A 126 9.85 -11.17 -16.68
N ILE A 127 11.15 -10.83 -16.60
CA ILE A 127 11.60 -9.59 -15.95
C ILE A 127 11.00 -8.36 -16.61
N ASN A 128 10.93 -8.34 -17.94
CA ASN A 128 10.36 -7.21 -18.68
C ASN A 128 8.85 -7.11 -18.47
N GLY A 129 8.14 -8.23 -18.47
CA GLY A 129 6.72 -8.29 -18.14
C GLY A 129 6.42 -7.75 -16.73
N LEU A 130 7.20 -8.19 -15.72
CA LEU A 130 7.07 -7.68 -14.35
C LEU A 130 7.33 -6.18 -14.24
N LYS A 131 8.31 -5.64 -14.97
CA LYS A 131 8.58 -4.19 -15.00
C LYS A 131 7.42 -3.41 -15.60
N GLY A 132 6.84 -3.91 -16.71
CA GLY A 132 5.65 -3.32 -17.33
C GLY A 132 4.46 -3.30 -16.37
N LYS A 133 4.12 -4.47 -15.82
CA LYS A 133 3.03 -4.61 -14.85
C LYS A 133 3.23 -3.71 -13.62
N ARG A 134 4.46 -3.66 -13.08
CA ARG A 134 4.78 -2.80 -11.95
C ARG A 134 4.54 -1.32 -12.25
N LYS A 135 4.86 -0.87 -13.46
CA LYS A 135 4.63 0.51 -13.90
C LYS A 135 3.14 0.82 -13.99
N GLU A 136 2.37 -0.03 -14.62
CA GLU A 136 0.90 0.10 -14.76
C GLU A 136 0.22 0.17 -13.39
N MET A 137 0.58 -0.74 -12.48
CA MET A 137 0.06 -0.76 -11.12
C MET A 137 0.41 0.51 -10.33
N TYR A 138 1.62 1.04 -10.53
CA TYR A 138 2.03 2.29 -9.89
C TYR A 138 1.23 3.49 -10.41
N GLU A 139 1.02 3.58 -11.72
CA GLU A 139 0.20 4.63 -12.33
C GLU A 139 -1.26 4.56 -11.84
N LEU A 140 -1.80 3.36 -11.72
CA LEU A 140 -3.13 3.13 -11.14
C LEU A 140 -3.19 3.58 -9.67
N LEU A 141 -2.18 3.28 -8.88
CA LEU A 141 -2.09 3.73 -7.48
C LEU A 141 -2.07 5.26 -7.38
N CYS A 142 -1.27 5.94 -8.19
CA CYS A 142 -1.20 7.40 -8.23
C CYS A 142 -2.55 8.03 -8.59
N THR A 143 -3.23 7.46 -9.57
CA THR A 143 -4.58 7.89 -10.00
C THR A 143 -5.56 7.74 -8.84
N ARG A 144 -5.61 6.59 -8.21
CA ARG A 144 -6.50 6.28 -7.08
C ARG A 144 -6.28 7.21 -5.88
N LEU A 145 -5.03 7.44 -5.49
CA LEU A 145 -4.70 8.36 -4.40
C LEU A 145 -5.09 9.81 -4.72
N SER A 146 -5.01 10.21 -5.99
CA SER A 146 -5.43 11.55 -6.44
C SER A 146 -6.95 11.68 -6.48
N GLU A 147 -7.66 10.63 -6.88
CA GLU A 147 -9.11 10.56 -6.83
C GLU A 147 -9.63 10.64 -5.40
N TRP A 148 -8.99 9.97 -4.45
CA TRP A 148 -9.38 10.06 -3.04
C TRP A 148 -9.34 11.48 -2.49
N GLU A 149 -8.35 12.29 -2.89
CA GLU A 149 -8.34 13.71 -2.52
C GLU A 149 -9.45 14.49 -3.22
N ARG A 150 -9.61 14.32 -4.53
CA ARG A 150 -10.63 15.01 -5.31
C ARG A 150 -12.03 14.71 -4.80
N MET A 151 -12.32 13.47 -4.45
CA MET A 151 -13.61 13.00 -3.94
C MET A 151 -13.79 13.17 -2.44
N LYS A 152 -12.81 13.77 -1.75
CA LYS A 152 -12.81 13.94 -0.29
C LYS A 152 -13.07 12.63 0.46
N PHE A 153 -12.34 11.59 0.09
CA PHE A 153 -12.53 10.23 0.61
C PHE A 153 -12.51 10.18 2.14
N LYS A 154 -11.65 10.98 2.80
CA LYS A 154 -11.63 11.08 4.26
C LYS A 154 -12.99 11.53 4.82
N GLU A 155 -13.61 12.54 4.22
CA GLU A 155 -14.92 13.04 4.64
C GLU A 155 -15.99 11.97 4.41
N LYS A 156 -15.97 11.25 3.28
CA LYS A 156 -16.85 10.11 3.00
C LYS A 156 -16.70 9.02 4.06
N LEU A 157 -15.47 8.63 4.39
CA LEU A 157 -15.18 7.64 5.42
C LEU A 157 -15.70 8.09 6.81
N MET A 158 -15.45 9.34 7.20
CA MET A 158 -15.92 9.85 8.48
C MET A 158 -17.44 9.92 8.55
N LYS A 159 -18.11 10.36 7.50
CA LYS A 159 -19.55 10.38 7.40
C LYS A 159 -20.15 8.97 7.50
N SER A 160 -19.55 7.98 6.87
CA SER A 160 -19.99 6.58 6.94
C SER A 160 -19.91 5.98 8.35
N MET A 161 -19.07 6.55 9.21
CA MET A 161 -18.99 6.22 10.64
C MET A 161 -19.94 7.06 11.52
N GLY A 162 -20.74 7.97 10.95
CA GLY A 162 -21.62 8.88 11.70
C GLY A 162 -20.90 10.11 12.29
N LEU A 163 -19.68 10.42 11.81
CA LEU A 163 -18.93 11.59 12.25
C LEU A 163 -19.25 12.79 11.34
N THR A 164 -20.02 13.74 11.85
CA THR A 164 -20.54 14.89 11.06
C THR A 164 -19.61 16.11 11.00
N ARG A 165 -18.53 16.15 11.79
CA ARG A 165 -17.49 17.20 11.75
C ARG A 165 -16.11 16.59 11.90
N VAL A 166 -15.16 17.06 11.09
CA VAL A 166 -13.72 16.94 11.38
C VAL A 166 -13.47 17.80 12.62
N SER A 167 -13.70 17.26 13.82
CA SER A 167 -13.18 17.88 15.03
C SER A 167 -11.67 17.90 14.87
N LYS A 168 -11.06 19.10 14.82
CA LYS A 168 -9.65 19.25 15.06
C LYS A 168 -9.40 18.64 16.45
N PHE A 169 -8.92 17.41 16.48
CA PHE A 169 -8.27 16.90 17.67
C PHE A 169 -6.98 17.71 17.79
N GLU A 170 -7.05 18.80 18.56
CA GLU A 170 -5.88 19.45 19.11
C GLU A 170 -5.07 18.34 19.79
N THR A 171 -3.86 18.18 19.31
CA THR A 171 -2.82 17.44 19.99
C THR A 171 -2.76 17.99 21.43
N ALA A 172 -3.37 17.30 22.36
CA ALA A 172 -3.09 17.48 23.77
C ALA A 172 -1.65 16.99 23.97
N GLY A 173 -0.71 17.83 23.58
CA GLY A 173 0.65 17.79 24.06
C GLY A 173 0.61 18.47 25.42
N GLY A 174 0.88 17.71 26.46
CA GLY A 174 0.98 18.26 27.81
C GLY A 174 1.31 17.17 28.81
N ILE A 175 2.60 17.12 29.15
CA ILE A 175 3.30 16.56 30.31
C ILE A 175 3.66 15.09 30.20
#